data_25d508fdf9728c99f606ab7fb610b555
#
_entry.id   25d508fdf9728c99f606ab7fb610b555
#
_cell.length_a   1.000
_cell.length_b   1.000
_cell.length_c   1.000
_cell.angle_alpha   90.00
_cell.angle_beta   90.00
_cell.angle_gamma   90.00
#
_symmetry.space_group_name_H-M   'P 1'
#
loop_
_entity.id
_entity.type
_entity.pdbx_description
1 polymer ?
#
loop_
_entity_poly.entity_id
_entity_poly.type
_entity_poly.pdbx_seq_one_letter_code
_entity_poly.pdbx_strand_id
1 'polypeptide(L)' 'MMRGTVKWFNPTKGYGFIQPQRGGKDVFVHISAVETAGLPGLNEGQTVEYEEVSNRGKTSAENLKVQR' A
#
# COMPACT_ATOMS: atom_id res chain seq x y z
N MET A 1 -3.68 8.05 -10.11
CA MET A 1 -3.31 7.20 -9.00
C MET A 1 -4.16 5.94 -8.97
N MET A 2 -3.59 4.87 -8.49
CA MET A 2 -4.31 3.62 -8.34
C MET A 2 -5.10 3.62 -7.04
N ARG A 3 -6.09 2.75 -6.96
CA ARG A 3 -6.87 2.59 -5.73
C ARG A 3 -6.94 1.09 -5.39
N GLY A 4 -6.86 0.79 -4.11
CA GLY A 4 -6.95 -0.60 -3.67
C GLY A 4 -7.36 -0.70 -2.22
N THR A 5 -7.47 -1.94 -1.76
CA THR A 5 -7.85 -2.23 -0.38
C THR A 5 -6.68 -2.91 0.32
N VAL A 6 -6.37 -2.46 1.52
CA VAL A 6 -5.31 -3.08 2.32
C VAL A 6 -5.73 -4.50 2.67
N LYS A 7 -4.96 -5.46 2.20
CA LYS A 7 -5.21 -6.87 2.47
C LYS A 7 -4.76 -7.22 3.88
N TRP A 8 -3.57 -6.80 4.22
CA TRP A 8 -3.03 -6.86 5.59
C TRP A 8 -1.78 -6.00 5.67
N PHE A 9 -1.45 -5.59 6.87
CA PHE A 9 -0.24 -4.81 7.12
C PHE A 9 0.31 -5.17 8.49
N ASN A 10 1.61 -5.45 8.54
CA ASN A 10 2.29 -5.81 9.79
C ASN A 10 3.34 -4.75 10.12
N PRO A 11 3.05 -3.83 11.05
CA PRO A 11 3.98 -2.76 11.39
C PRO A 11 5.26 -3.27 12.06
N THR A 12 5.18 -4.42 12.72
CA THR A 12 6.35 -5.02 13.34
C THR A 12 7.34 -5.51 12.31
N LYS A 13 6.85 -6.16 11.25
CA LYS A 13 7.69 -6.60 10.16
C LYS A 13 7.99 -5.48 9.17
N GLY A 14 7.17 -4.43 9.16
CA GLY A 14 7.39 -3.25 8.37
C GLY A 14 6.91 -3.33 6.93
N TYR A 15 5.90 -4.14 6.65
CA TYR A 15 5.35 -4.23 5.31
C TYR A 15 3.95 -4.83 5.30
N GLY A 16 3.30 -4.72 4.15
CA GLY A 16 1.98 -5.30 3.93
C GLY A 16 1.67 -5.38 2.45
N PHE A 17 0.42 -5.67 2.13
CA PHE A 17 -0.02 -5.80 0.75
C PHE A 17 -1.34 -5.10 0.53
N ILE A 18 -1.49 -4.52 -0.65
CA ILE A 18 -2.71 -3.84 -1.10
C ILE A 18 -3.25 -4.64 -2.28
N GLN A 19 -4.54 -4.96 -2.22
CA GLN A 19 -5.21 -5.61 -3.34
C GLN A 19 -5.74 -4.53 -4.27
N PRO A 20 -5.24 -4.43 -5.52
CA PRO A 20 -5.73 -3.43 -6.46
C PRO A 20 -7.23 -3.58 -6.72
N GLN A 21 -7.92 -2.45 -6.79
CA GLN A 21 -9.37 -2.45 -7.00
C GLN A 21 -9.76 -3.11 -8.31
N ARG A 22 -8.94 -2.94 -9.33
CA ARG A 22 -9.19 -3.52 -10.65
C ARG A 22 -8.77 -4.99 -10.76
N GLY A 23 -8.26 -5.57 -9.66
CA GLY A 23 -7.81 -6.95 -9.65
C GLY A 23 -6.35 -7.10 -10.01
N GLY A 24 -5.87 -8.33 -10.10
CA GLY A 24 -4.48 -8.63 -10.38
C GLY A 24 -3.71 -8.99 -9.13
N LYS A 25 -2.38 -8.91 -9.22
CA LYS A 25 -1.51 -9.26 -8.11
C LYS A 25 -1.53 -8.20 -7.02
N ASP A 26 -1.39 -8.64 -5.78
CA ASP A 26 -1.27 -7.74 -4.65
C ASP A 26 -0.02 -6.87 -4.81
N VAL A 27 -0.12 -5.63 -4.35
CA VAL A 27 0.96 -4.66 -4.43
C VAL A 27 1.62 -4.54 -3.07
N PHE A 28 2.94 -4.72 -3.03
CA PHE A 28 3.72 -4.61 -1.81
C PHE A 28 3.76 -3.15 -1.34
N VAL A 29 3.64 -2.96 -0.01
CA VAL A 29 3.80 -1.64 0.59
C VAL A 29 4.75 -1.75 1.78
N HIS A 30 5.81 -0.93 1.77
CA HIS A 30 6.78 -0.89 2.85
C HIS A 30 6.40 0.19 3.86
N ILE A 31 6.75 -0.02 5.12
CA ILE A 31 6.42 0.92 6.19
C ILE A 31 6.98 2.33 5.93
N SER A 32 8.11 2.42 5.23
CA SER A 32 8.68 3.72 4.90
C SER A 32 7.73 4.56 4.04
N ALA A 33 6.98 3.92 3.14
CA ALA A 33 5.98 4.62 2.32
C ALA A 33 4.82 5.12 3.18
N VAL A 34 4.43 4.32 4.18
CA VAL A 34 3.37 4.69 5.12
C VAL A 34 3.82 5.89 5.96
N GLU A 35 5.03 5.85 6.46
CA GLU A 35 5.60 6.94 7.26
C GLU A 35 5.74 8.22 6.45
N THR A 36 6.24 8.11 5.22
CA THR A 36 6.39 9.24 4.32
C THR A 36 5.04 9.91 4.04
N ALA A 37 3.97 9.12 4.00
CA ALA A 37 2.62 9.62 3.78
C ALA A 37 2.01 10.26 5.04
N GLY A 38 2.73 10.19 6.17
CA GLY A 38 2.25 10.75 7.43
C GLY A 38 1.20 9.90 8.11
N LEU A 39 1.12 8.62 7.77
CA LEU A 39 0.12 7.71 8.32
C LEU A 39 0.70 6.91 9.48
N PRO A 40 -0.11 6.65 10.54
CA PRO A 40 0.36 5.85 11.68
C PRO A 40 0.47 4.36 11.35
N GLY A 41 -0.14 3.93 10.25
CA GLY A 41 -0.15 2.53 9.81
C GLY A 41 -1.29 2.34 8.85
N LEU A 42 -1.52 1.09 8.47
CA LEU A 42 -2.63 0.73 7.59
C LEU A 42 -3.47 -0.34 8.27
N ASN A 43 -4.77 -0.24 8.11
CA ASN A 43 -5.72 -1.20 8.68
C ASN A 43 -6.23 -2.13 7.59
N GLU A 44 -6.41 -3.39 7.93
CA GLU A 44 -6.99 -4.38 7.03
C GLU A 44 -8.37 -3.91 6.56
N GLY A 45 -8.61 -4.00 5.27
CA GLY A 45 -9.87 -3.57 4.67
C GLY A 45 -9.96 -2.09 4.34
N GLN A 46 -8.93 -1.33 4.68
CA GLN A 46 -8.92 0.12 4.43
C GLN A 46 -8.69 0.39 2.94
N THR A 47 -9.42 1.36 2.40
CA THR A 47 -9.23 1.78 1.00
C THR A 47 -8.16 2.85 0.93
N VAL A 48 -7.21 2.66 0.04
CA VAL A 48 -6.10 3.60 -0.14
C VAL A 48 -5.91 3.92 -1.61
N GLU A 49 -5.42 5.12 -1.86
CA GLU A 49 -4.91 5.50 -3.18
C GLU A 49 -3.40 5.49 -3.12
N TYR A 50 -2.77 5.11 -4.22
CA TYR A 50 -1.32 4.97 -4.25
C TYR A 50 -0.81 5.04 -5.68
N GLU A 51 0.49 5.20 -5.83
CA GLU A 51 1.17 5.09 -7.10
C GLU A 51 1.94 3.77 -7.13
N GLU A 52 1.84 3.05 -8.23
CA GLU A 52 2.64 1.85 -8.41
C GLU A 52 4.01 2.25 -8.93
N VAL A 53 5.04 1.86 -8.20
CA VAL A 53 6.43 2.11 -8.59
C VAL A 53 7.09 0.76 -8.81
N SER A 54 7.63 0.57 -10.01
CA SER A 54 8.33 -0.67 -10.36
C SER A 54 9.82 -0.43 -10.30
N ASN A 55 10.52 -1.28 -9.55
CA ASN A 55 11.95 -1.18 -9.39
C ASN A 55 12.53 -2.59 -9.41
N ARG A 56 13.41 -2.86 -10.38
CA ARG A 56 14.05 -4.16 -10.56
C ARG A 56 13.02 -5.30 -10.65
N GLY A 57 11.94 -5.06 -11.38
CA GLY A 57 10.90 -6.05 -11.58
C GLY A 57 9.95 -6.23 -10.41
N LYS A 58 10.10 -5.45 -9.36
CA LYS A 58 9.21 -5.49 -8.20
C LYS A 58 8.35 -4.24 -8.17
N THR A 59 7.06 -4.43 -7.91
CA THR A 59 6.11 -3.33 -7.84
C THR A 59 5.78 -3.04 -6.39
N SER A 60 5.83 -1.77 -6.01
CA SER A 60 5.48 -1.34 -4.66
C SER A 60 4.58 -0.12 -4.71
N ALA A 61 3.86 0.11 -3.62
CA ALA A 61 2.98 1.26 -3.49
C ALA A 61 3.73 2.42 -2.84
N GLU A 62 3.59 3.61 -3.45
CA GLU A 62 4.19 4.83 -2.96
C GLU A 62 3.14 5.93 -2.94
N ASN A 63 3.44 7.05 -2.29
CA ASN A 63 2.55 8.21 -2.25
C ASN A 63 1.13 7.85 -1.80
N LEU A 64 1.05 7.19 -0.67
CA LEU A 64 -0.21 6.66 -0.15
C LEU A 64 -1.14 7.76 0.33
N LYS A 65 -2.43 7.59 0.06
CA LYS A 65 -3.49 8.43 0.61
C LYS A 65 -4.62 7.53 1.08
N VAL A 66 -5.07 7.77 2.31
CA VAL A 66 -6.17 6.99 2.87
C VAL A 66 -7.49 7.61 2.45
N GLN A 67 -8.38 6.79 1.94
CA GLN A 67 -9.74 7.22 1.62
C GLN A 67 -10.58 7.23 2.89
N ARG A 68 -11.31 8.31 3.06
CA ARG A 68 -12.23 8.46 4.19
C ARG A 68 -13.66 8.36 3.72
#